data_b138ed79632afe3d9351cde12b3f52d9
#
_entry.id   b138ed79632afe3d9351cde12b3f52d9
#
_cell.length_a   1.000
_cell.length_b   1.000
_cell.length_c   1.000
_cell.angle_alpha   90.00
_cell.angle_beta   90.00
_cell.angle_gamma   90.00
#
_symmetry.space_group_name_H-M   'P 1'
#
loop_
_entity.id
_entity.type
_entity.pdbx_description
1 polymer ?
#
loop_
_entity_poly.entity_id
_entity_poly.type
_entity_poly.pdbx_seq_one_letter_code
_entity_poly.pdbx_strand_id
1 'polypeptide(L)'
;MEPPKTMRAIRKTMIVTGASKGIGAGVTNAFIERGYNVVANSLNITASTFAATDRVAVVQGDIGDPSTAQEIASTAIQTFGSIDGVVNNAGIFFTKPFTDYTTQDFEKLSGTNLQGYINITQIAVKQMLRQNSGGSVTCVTSAMVEHPIAGINASLAMVTKGGLEAITRSLAMEYAKEGIRFNAVAPGEVNTPMHANDSREFLKSLSPMGEIEDVADIVDAIVYLTEARHVTGEVLHVDAGAHNGKW
;
A
#
# COMPACT_ATOMS: atom_id res chain seq x y z
N MET A 1 -8.09 -45.85 15.26
CA MET A 1 -8.73 -44.53 15.20
C MET A 1 -7.65 -43.52 14.92
N GLU A 2 -7.60 -42.99 13.71
CA GLU A 2 -6.71 -41.84 13.42
C GLU A 2 -7.21 -40.63 14.23
N PRO A 3 -6.32 -39.84 14.82
CA PRO A 3 -6.71 -38.60 15.50
C PRO A 3 -7.38 -37.67 14.48
N PRO A 4 -8.39 -36.91 14.88
CA PRO A 4 -9.08 -35.98 13.97
C PRO A 4 -8.07 -34.98 13.42
N LYS A 5 -8.02 -34.86 12.07
CA LYS A 5 -7.25 -33.80 11.40
C LYS A 5 -7.69 -32.48 12.00
N THR A 6 -6.84 -31.86 12.79
CA THR A 6 -7.03 -30.49 13.29
C THR A 6 -7.37 -29.63 12.09
N MET A 7 -8.58 -29.08 12.07
CA MET A 7 -8.97 -28.05 11.09
C MET A 7 -7.93 -26.93 11.20
N ARG A 8 -7.04 -26.83 10.22
CA ARG A 8 -6.12 -25.69 10.10
C ARG A 8 -7.02 -24.46 10.02
N ALA A 9 -6.91 -23.57 10.99
CA ALA A 9 -7.62 -22.30 10.92
C ALA A 9 -7.31 -21.66 9.56
N ILE A 10 -8.35 -21.29 8.81
CA ILE A 10 -8.21 -20.67 7.50
C ILE A 10 -7.49 -19.32 7.74
N ARG A 11 -6.25 -19.23 7.29
CA ARG A 11 -5.45 -18.01 7.40
C ARG A 11 -5.93 -17.01 6.35
N LYS A 12 -6.08 -15.77 6.73
CA LYS A 12 -6.37 -14.68 5.80
C LYS A 12 -5.19 -14.42 4.88
N THR A 13 -5.46 -14.06 3.64
CA THR A 13 -4.46 -13.77 2.61
C THR A 13 -4.46 -12.29 2.27
N MET A 14 -3.29 -11.67 2.42
CA MET A 14 -3.02 -10.28 2.05
C MET A 14 -2.23 -10.23 0.75
N ILE A 15 -2.51 -9.24 -0.08
CA ILE A 15 -1.68 -8.86 -1.23
C ILE A 15 -0.94 -7.58 -0.84
N VAL A 16 0.38 -7.53 -1.06
CA VAL A 16 1.19 -6.33 -0.83
C VAL A 16 1.95 -5.99 -2.10
N THR A 17 1.69 -4.80 -2.67
CA THR A 17 2.41 -4.31 -3.84
C THR A 17 3.60 -3.44 -3.43
N GLY A 18 4.66 -3.38 -4.26
CA GLY A 18 5.90 -2.68 -3.91
C GLY A 18 6.65 -3.31 -2.72
N ALA A 19 6.55 -4.62 -2.56
CA ALA A 19 6.95 -5.36 -1.37
C ALA A 19 8.47 -5.63 -1.24
N SER A 20 9.30 -5.25 -2.21
CA SER A 20 10.72 -5.64 -2.22
C SER A 20 11.60 -4.89 -1.22
N LYS A 21 11.17 -3.71 -0.74
CA LYS A 21 11.94 -2.85 0.18
C LYS A 21 11.04 -1.84 0.91
N GLY A 22 11.60 -1.10 1.86
CA GLY A 22 10.93 -0.01 2.58
C GLY A 22 9.64 -0.45 3.24
N ILE A 23 8.60 0.39 3.13
CA ILE A 23 7.28 0.17 3.76
C ILE A 23 6.70 -1.18 3.33
N GLY A 24 6.69 -1.50 2.03
CA GLY A 24 6.09 -2.74 1.54
C GLY A 24 6.75 -4.02 2.08
N ALA A 25 8.07 -4.03 2.24
CA ALA A 25 8.79 -5.15 2.88
C ALA A 25 8.44 -5.26 4.37
N GLY A 26 8.40 -4.12 5.07
CA GLY A 26 7.98 -4.06 6.48
C GLY A 26 6.56 -4.60 6.69
N VAL A 27 5.61 -4.16 5.89
CA VAL A 27 4.21 -4.62 5.91
C VAL A 27 4.11 -6.12 5.64
N THR A 28 4.86 -6.62 4.65
CA THR A 28 4.87 -8.06 4.34
C THR A 28 5.33 -8.88 5.53
N ASN A 29 6.45 -8.51 6.16
CA ASN A 29 6.96 -9.19 7.34
C ASN A 29 5.95 -9.12 8.52
N ALA A 30 5.39 -7.96 8.78
CA ALA A 30 4.42 -7.77 9.86
C ALA A 30 3.17 -8.65 9.70
N PHE A 31 2.66 -8.83 8.48
CA PHE A 31 1.55 -9.75 8.24
C PHE A 31 1.95 -11.22 8.37
N ILE A 32 3.14 -11.60 7.89
CA ILE A 32 3.66 -12.97 8.09
C ILE A 32 3.77 -13.31 9.58
N GLU A 33 4.32 -12.40 10.38
CA GLU A 33 4.45 -12.55 11.84
C GLU A 33 3.09 -12.67 12.54
N ARG A 34 2.08 -11.95 12.06
CA ARG A 34 0.69 -12.03 12.55
C ARG A 34 -0.08 -13.26 12.05
N GLY A 35 0.56 -14.12 11.28
CA GLY A 35 -0.02 -15.38 10.82
C GLY A 35 -0.84 -15.30 9.54
N TYR A 36 -0.80 -14.20 8.82
CA TYR A 36 -1.39 -14.08 7.49
C TYR A 36 -0.55 -14.83 6.45
N ASN A 37 -1.21 -15.23 5.37
CA ASN A 37 -0.55 -15.51 4.10
C ASN A 37 -0.37 -14.21 3.34
N VAL A 38 0.73 -14.07 2.59
CA VAL A 38 1.02 -12.85 1.82
C VAL A 38 1.42 -13.20 0.40
N VAL A 39 0.81 -12.54 -0.58
CA VAL A 39 1.33 -12.47 -1.95
C VAL A 39 2.03 -11.13 -2.11
N ALA A 40 3.35 -11.17 -2.25
CA ALA A 40 4.22 -10.02 -2.33
C ALA A 40 4.59 -9.75 -3.79
N ASN A 41 4.30 -8.53 -4.30
CA ASN A 41 4.65 -8.13 -5.66
C ASN A 41 5.60 -6.94 -5.68
N SER A 42 6.53 -6.95 -6.61
CA SER A 42 7.32 -5.79 -7.02
C SER A 42 8.03 -6.07 -8.36
N LEU A 43 8.52 -5.02 -9.03
CA LEU A 43 9.32 -5.13 -10.26
C LEU A 43 10.56 -6.01 -10.11
N ASN A 44 11.25 -5.91 -8.97
CA ASN A 44 12.53 -6.57 -8.70
C ASN A 44 12.48 -7.40 -7.41
N ILE A 45 11.47 -8.25 -7.29
CA ILE A 45 11.30 -9.12 -6.12
C ILE A 45 11.70 -10.54 -6.48
N THR A 46 12.31 -11.26 -5.55
CA THR A 46 12.68 -12.67 -5.70
C THR A 46 12.25 -13.47 -4.47
N ALA A 47 12.21 -14.78 -4.59
CA ALA A 47 11.87 -15.65 -3.46
C ALA A 47 12.80 -15.45 -2.24
N SER A 48 14.05 -15.01 -2.46
CA SER A 48 15.01 -14.73 -1.39
C SER A 48 14.81 -13.38 -0.69
N THR A 49 13.86 -12.56 -1.13
CA THR A 49 13.54 -11.26 -0.50
C THR A 49 13.05 -11.44 0.94
N PHE A 50 12.37 -12.55 1.23
CA PHE A 50 11.86 -12.87 2.55
C PHE A 50 12.47 -14.15 3.10
N ALA A 51 12.44 -14.32 4.42
CA ALA A 51 12.81 -15.59 5.04
C ALA A 51 11.94 -16.73 4.49
N ALA A 52 12.54 -17.92 4.31
CA ALA A 52 11.83 -19.06 3.78
C ALA A 52 10.65 -19.45 4.69
N THR A 53 9.44 -19.42 4.15
CA THR A 53 8.20 -19.76 4.86
C THR A 53 7.14 -20.22 3.86
N ASP A 54 6.17 -21.02 4.34
CA ASP A 54 4.99 -21.42 3.58
C ASP A 54 3.90 -20.34 3.48
N ARG A 55 4.16 -19.15 4.03
CA ARG A 55 3.21 -18.04 4.14
C ARG A 55 3.42 -16.93 3.13
N VAL A 56 4.48 -16.95 2.36
CA VAL A 56 4.73 -15.92 1.35
C VAL A 56 4.87 -16.54 -0.02
N ALA A 57 4.15 -15.98 -0.98
CA ALA A 57 4.35 -16.21 -2.41
C ALA A 57 4.79 -14.90 -3.05
N VAL A 58 5.66 -14.97 -4.06
CA VAL A 58 6.26 -13.80 -4.69
C VAL A 58 5.85 -13.77 -6.15
N VAL A 59 5.39 -12.61 -6.62
CA VAL A 59 5.06 -12.35 -8.03
C VAL A 59 5.87 -11.15 -8.49
N GLN A 60 6.80 -11.38 -9.43
CA GLN A 60 7.58 -10.31 -10.04
C GLN A 60 6.80 -9.70 -11.21
N GLY A 61 6.71 -8.36 -11.28
CA GLY A 61 6.07 -7.69 -12.40
C GLY A 61 5.72 -6.24 -12.11
N ASP A 62 5.43 -5.50 -13.17
CA ASP A 62 4.93 -4.12 -13.06
C ASP A 62 3.44 -4.15 -12.72
N ILE A 63 3.06 -3.56 -11.61
CA ILE A 63 1.65 -3.49 -11.18
C ILE A 63 0.79 -2.63 -12.12
N GLY A 64 1.40 -1.73 -12.89
CA GLY A 64 0.73 -0.99 -13.95
C GLY A 64 0.26 -1.88 -15.11
N ASP A 65 0.86 -3.07 -15.29
CA ASP A 65 0.41 -4.06 -16.25
C ASP A 65 -0.76 -4.88 -15.68
N PRO A 66 -1.93 -4.90 -16.35
CA PRO A 66 -3.07 -5.70 -15.92
C PRO A 66 -2.77 -7.21 -15.79
N SER A 67 -1.85 -7.74 -16.59
CA SER A 67 -1.46 -9.16 -16.52
C SER A 67 -0.78 -9.50 -15.19
N THR A 68 0.04 -8.61 -14.66
CA THR A 68 0.67 -8.75 -13.34
C THR A 68 -0.39 -8.82 -12.23
N ALA A 69 -1.42 -7.96 -12.27
CA ALA A 69 -2.49 -7.99 -11.29
C ALA A 69 -3.29 -9.31 -11.35
N GLN A 70 -3.50 -9.87 -12.54
CA GLN A 70 -4.14 -11.18 -12.72
C GLN A 70 -3.28 -12.31 -12.14
N GLU A 71 -1.97 -12.28 -12.38
CA GLU A 71 -1.03 -13.27 -11.84
C GLU A 71 -0.99 -13.22 -10.30
N ILE A 72 -0.94 -12.03 -9.69
CA ILE A 72 -1.01 -11.86 -8.24
C ILE A 72 -2.27 -12.49 -7.67
N ALA A 73 -3.43 -12.18 -8.24
CA ALA A 73 -4.70 -12.71 -7.78
C ALA A 73 -4.80 -14.23 -7.97
N SER A 74 -4.34 -14.74 -9.11
CA SER A 74 -4.30 -16.18 -9.38
C SER A 74 -3.40 -16.90 -8.38
N THR A 75 -2.23 -16.35 -8.09
CA THR A 75 -1.30 -16.88 -7.09
C THR A 75 -1.94 -16.92 -5.70
N ALA A 76 -2.64 -15.84 -5.29
CA ALA A 76 -3.33 -15.81 -3.99
C ALA A 76 -4.38 -16.94 -3.87
N ILE A 77 -5.20 -17.12 -4.90
CA ILE A 77 -6.25 -18.12 -4.90
C ILE A 77 -5.69 -19.55 -4.99
N GLN A 78 -4.74 -19.79 -5.88
CA GLN A 78 -4.19 -21.15 -6.10
C GLN A 78 -3.34 -21.61 -4.92
N THR A 79 -2.58 -20.70 -4.29
CA THR A 79 -1.65 -21.04 -3.21
C THR A 79 -2.33 -21.03 -1.85
N PHE A 80 -3.20 -20.02 -1.60
CA PHE A 80 -3.73 -19.74 -0.27
C PHE A 80 -5.25 -19.86 -0.16
N GLY A 81 -5.97 -19.87 -1.28
CA GLY A 81 -7.41 -20.11 -1.34
C GLY A 81 -8.30 -18.86 -1.20
N SER A 82 -7.76 -17.69 -0.84
CA SER A 82 -8.56 -16.47 -0.65
C SER A 82 -7.78 -15.20 -0.96
N ILE A 83 -8.51 -14.09 -1.09
CA ILE A 83 -8.01 -12.72 -0.99
C ILE A 83 -8.84 -12.02 0.07
N ASP A 84 -8.21 -11.63 1.18
CA ASP A 84 -8.89 -10.99 2.32
C ASP A 84 -8.47 -9.53 2.50
N GLY A 85 -7.38 -9.13 1.86
CA GLY A 85 -6.96 -7.74 1.85
C GLY A 85 -5.91 -7.41 0.80
N VAL A 86 -5.79 -6.11 0.53
CA VAL A 86 -4.76 -5.53 -0.37
C VAL A 86 -4.11 -4.33 0.30
N VAL A 87 -2.79 -4.29 0.29
CA VAL A 87 -2.02 -3.09 0.59
C VAL A 87 -1.41 -2.58 -0.71
N ASN A 88 -1.98 -1.51 -1.23
CA ASN A 88 -1.49 -0.79 -2.40
C ASN A 88 -0.38 0.17 -1.97
N ASN A 89 0.85 -0.35 -1.91
CA ASN A 89 2.02 0.41 -1.53
C ASN A 89 2.93 0.73 -2.72
N ALA A 90 2.87 -0.03 -3.81
CA ALA A 90 3.65 0.27 -5.01
C ALA A 90 3.38 1.71 -5.47
N GLY A 91 4.46 2.45 -5.67
CA GLY A 91 4.38 3.82 -6.11
C GLY A 91 5.75 4.38 -6.50
N ILE A 92 5.73 5.37 -7.35
CA ILE A 92 6.90 6.15 -7.72
C ILE A 92 6.65 7.62 -7.39
N PHE A 93 7.73 8.33 -7.10
CA PHE A 93 7.72 9.74 -6.79
C PHE A 93 8.94 10.41 -7.43
N PHE A 94 8.72 11.53 -8.08
CA PHE A 94 9.76 12.44 -8.53
C PHE A 94 9.19 13.83 -8.71
N THR A 95 10.06 14.83 -8.66
CA THR A 95 9.71 16.25 -8.68
C THR A 95 10.29 16.95 -9.90
N LYS A 96 9.53 17.86 -10.49
CA LYS A 96 9.94 18.79 -11.55
C LYS A 96 9.16 20.08 -11.44
N PRO A 97 9.66 21.23 -11.90
CA PRO A 97 8.81 22.39 -12.19
C PRO A 97 7.62 21.97 -13.06
N PHE A 98 6.44 22.52 -12.78
CA PHE A 98 5.22 22.09 -13.49
C PHE A 98 5.35 22.21 -15.02
N THR A 99 6.03 23.25 -15.50
CA THR A 99 6.28 23.50 -16.93
C THR A 99 7.17 22.47 -17.61
N ASP A 100 7.95 21.71 -16.83
CA ASP A 100 8.95 20.75 -17.33
C ASP A 100 8.46 19.30 -17.30
N TYR A 101 7.27 19.07 -16.73
CA TYR A 101 6.64 17.75 -16.82
C TYR A 101 6.19 17.45 -18.25
N THR A 102 6.48 16.25 -18.70
CA THR A 102 6.07 15.71 -19.99
C THR A 102 4.85 14.81 -19.87
N THR A 103 4.20 14.50 -21.00
CA THR A 103 3.14 13.48 -21.05
C THR A 103 3.64 12.12 -20.53
N GLN A 104 4.87 11.74 -20.89
CA GLN A 104 5.48 10.48 -20.43
C GLN A 104 5.70 10.46 -18.92
N ASP A 105 6.03 11.60 -18.29
CA ASP A 105 6.11 11.67 -16.82
C ASP A 105 4.75 11.40 -16.18
N PHE A 106 3.68 11.96 -16.75
CA PHE A 106 2.31 11.71 -16.25
C PHE A 106 1.88 10.26 -16.47
N GLU A 107 2.13 9.71 -17.66
CA GLU A 107 1.85 8.30 -17.96
C GLU A 107 2.57 7.36 -17.00
N LYS A 108 3.85 7.63 -16.71
CA LYS A 108 4.64 6.85 -15.77
C LYS A 108 4.09 6.92 -14.35
N LEU A 109 3.80 8.12 -13.85
CA LEU A 109 3.22 8.33 -12.50
C LEU A 109 1.83 7.69 -12.40
N SER A 110 0.95 7.95 -13.37
CA SER A 110 -0.41 7.42 -13.36
C SER A 110 -0.45 5.91 -13.58
N GLY A 111 0.43 5.36 -14.43
CA GLY A 111 0.54 3.93 -14.70
C GLY A 111 0.85 3.13 -13.43
N THR A 112 1.87 3.53 -12.68
CA THR A 112 2.23 2.84 -11.44
C THR A 112 1.27 3.17 -10.30
N ASN A 113 1.02 4.47 -10.02
CA ASN A 113 0.33 4.88 -8.80
C ASN A 113 -1.19 4.69 -8.87
N LEU A 114 -1.83 4.99 -10.01
CA LEU A 114 -3.29 4.91 -10.16
C LEU A 114 -3.73 3.64 -10.88
N GLN A 115 -3.17 3.36 -12.07
CA GLN A 115 -3.58 2.18 -12.83
C GLN A 115 -3.23 0.90 -12.08
N GLY A 116 -2.05 0.85 -11.45
CA GLY A 116 -1.66 -0.27 -10.60
C GLY A 116 -2.63 -0.53 -9.45
N TYR A 117 -3.03 0.54 -8.74
CA TYR A 117 -4.07 0.45 -7.71
C TYR A 117 -5.38 -0.12 -8.26
N ILE A 118 -5.86 0.44 -9.39
CA ILE A 118 -7.14 0.04 -10.00
C ILE A 118 -7.10 -1.42 -10.42
N ASN A 119 -6.05 -1.86 -11.11
CA ASN A 119 -5.91 -3.21 -11.64
C ASN A 119 -6.08 -4.27 -10.55
N ILE A 120 -5.28 -4.19 -9.49
CA ILE A 120 -5.32 -5.22 -8.44
C ILE A 120 -6.55 -5.08 -7.54
N THR A 121 -6.98 -3.85 -7.23
CA THR A 121 -8.13 -3.62 -6.36
C THR A 121 -9.43 -4.14 -6.97
N GLN A 122 -9.66 -3.90 -8.27
CA GLN A 122 -10.85 -4.42 -8.94
C GLN A 122 -10.93 -5.95 -8.89
N ILE A 123 -9.82 -6.64 -9.10
CA ILE A 123 -9.78 -8.12 -9.06
C ILE A 123 -10.00 -8.60 -7.64
N ALA A 124 -9.34 -7.99 -6.66
CA ALA A 124 -9.47 -8.34 -5.25
C ALA A 124 -10.89 -8.13 -4.73
N VAL A 125 -11.51 -6.99 -5.02
CA VAL A 125 -12.90 -6.69 -4.62
C VAL A 125 -13.87 -7.70 -5.23
N LYS A 126 -13.76 -8.02 -6.53
CA LYS A 126 -14.57 -9.06 -7.16
C LYS A 126 -14.42 -10.41 -6.45
N GLN A 127 -13.23 -10.74 -5.98
CA GLN A 127 -12.98 -11.97 -5.24
C GLN A 127 -13.55 -11.91 -3.82
N MET A 128 -13.40 -10.80 -3.10
CA MET A 128 -13.98 -10.60 -1.76
C MET A 128 -15.52 -10.70 -1.80
N LEU A 129 -16.15 -10.13 -2.82
CA LEU A 129 -17.60 -10.25 -3.05
C LEU A 129 -18.02 -11.71 -3.26
N ARG A 130 -17.29 -12.48 -4.08
CA ARG A 130 -17.57 -13.91 -4.28
C ARG A 130 -17.37 -14.73 -3.00
N GLN A 131 -16.41 -14.38 -2.16
CA GLN A 131 -16.16 -15.01 -0.87
C GLN A 131 -17.23 -14.66 0.17
N ASN A 132 -17.91 -13.52 0.00
CA ASN A 132 -18.87 -12.99 0.97
C ASN A 132 -18.30 -12.88 2.40
N SER A 133 -17.02 -12.55 2.51
CA SER A 133 -16.27 -12.50 3.77
C SER A 133 -15.88 -11.08 4.22
N GLY A 134 -16.28 -10.08 3.44
CA GLY A 134 -15.74 -8.72 3.58
C GLY A 134 -14.27 -8.66 3.17
N GLY A 135 -13.57 -7.61 3.57
CA GLY A 135 -12.16 -7.42 3.25
C GLY A 135 -11.61 -6.07 3.69
N SER A 136 -10.33 -5.83 3.41
CA SER A 136 -9.67 -4.55 3.67
C SER A 136 -8.75 -4.16 2.52
N VAL A 137 -8.90 -2.93 2.04
CA VAL A 137 -7.99 -2.32 1.05
C VAL A 137 -7.38 -1.08 1.69
N THR A 138 -6.06 -1.05 1.80
CA THR A 138 -5.31 0.10 2.32
C THR A 138 -4.34 0.58 1.26
N CYS A 139 -4.27 1.88 1.00
CA CYS A 139 -3.27 2.45 0.11
C CYS A 139 -2.32 3.41 0.83
N VAL A 140 -1.13 3.59 0.27
CA VAL A 140 -0.12 4.54 0.76
C VAL A 140 -0.16 5.78 -0.12
N THR A 141 -0.58 6.91 0.48
CA THR A 141 -0.67 8.23 -0.18
C THR A 141 0.52 9.11 0.20
N SER A 142 0.31 10.35 0.60
CA SER A 142 1.32 11.27 1.12
C SER A 142 0.66 12.42 1.85
N ALA A 143 1.22 12.86 2.96
CA ALA A 143 0.79 14.07 3.67
C ALA A 143 0.83 15.34 2.79
N MET A 144 1.70 15.37 1.79
CA MET A 144 1.81 16.48 0.82
C MET A 144 0.57 16.66 -0.07
N VAL A 145 -0.38 15.70 -0.10
CA VAL A 145 -1.64 15.86 -0.85
C VAL A 145 -2.46 17.03 -0.27
N GLU A 146 -2.59 17.07 1.04
CA GLU A 146 -3.35 18.13 1.73
C GLU A 146 -2.49 19.33 2.08
N HIS A 147 -1.18 19.13 2.32
CA HIS A 147 -0.25 20.17 2.76
C HIS A 147 1.02 20.21 1.88
N PRO A 148 0.91 20.83 0.68
CA PRO A 148 2.06 21.02 -0.22
C PRO A 148 3.17 21.83 0.45
N ILE A 149 4.42 21.45 0.21
CA ILE A 149 5.59 22.10 0.78
C ILE A 149 6.22 23.04 -0.26
N ALA A 150 6.43 24.31 0.09
CA ALA A 150 7.09 25.26 -0.77
C ALA A 150 8.52 24.80 -1.12
N GLY A 151 8.86 24.82 -2.40
CA GLY A 151 10.15 24.32 -2.92
C GLY A 151 10.16 22.86 -3.33
N ILE A 152 9.13 22.07 -3.01
CA ILE A 152 8.99 20.70 -3.49
C ILE A 152 7.98 20.65 -4.64
N ASN A 153 8.48 20.56 -5.88
CA ASN A 153 7.67 20.65 -7.09
C ASN A 153 7.06 19.28 -7.48
N ALA A 154 6.11 18.79 -6.68
CA ALA A 154 5.55 17.45 -6.76
C ALA A 154 4.15 17.37 -7.39
N SER A 155 3.73 18.37 -8.18
CA SER A 155 2.34 18.53 -8.63
C SER A 155 1.74 17.27 -9.27
N LEU A 156 2.43 16.63 -10.24
CA LEU A 156 1.88 15.43 -10.88
C LEU A 156 1.89 14.20 -9.96
N ALA A 157 2.87 14.08 -9.07
CA ALA A 157 2.85 13.04 -8.06
C ALA A 157 1.64 13.21 -7.12
N MET A 158 1.34 14.45 -6.72
CA MET A 158 0.18 14.76 -5.85
C MET A 158 -1.17 14.56 -6.57
N VAL A 159 -1.27 14.76 -7.88
CA VAL A 159 -2.45 14.38 -8.66
C VAL A 159 -2.75 12.89 -8.50
N THR A 160 -1.72 12.04 -8.60
CA THR A 160 -1.90 10.59 -8.46
C THR A 160 -2.22 10.18 -7.02
N LYS A 161 -1.54 10.75 -6.04
CA LYS A 161 -1.75 10.45 -4.62
C LYS A 161 -3.09 10.99 -4.11
N GLY A 162 -3.51 12.20 -4.51
CA GLY A 162 -4.83 12.75 -4.23
C GLY A 162 -5.95 11.93 -4.89
N GLY A 163 -5.71 11.39 -6.09
CA GLY A 163 -6.61 10.44 -6.74
C GLY A 163 -6.85 9.18 -5.90
N LEU A 164 -5.80 8.65 -5.22
CA LEU A 164 -5.92 7.51 -4.30
C LEU A 164 -6.77 7.85 -3.06
N GLU A 165 -6.71 9.06 -2.55
CA GLU A 165 -7.56 9.47 -1.43
C GLU A 165 -9.03 9.62 -1.85
N ALA A 166 -9.26 10.23 -3.01
CA ALA A 166 -10.60 10.40 -3.56
C ALA A 166 -11.27 9.04 -3.82
N ILE A 167 -10.57 8.10 -4.46
CA ILE A 167 -11.11 6.76 -4.73
C ILE A 167 -11.30 5.95 -3.44
N THR A 168 -10.44 6.12 -2.43
CA THR A 168 -10.58 5.48 -1.11
C THR A 168 -11.92 5.85 -0.46
N ARG A 169 -12.24 7.15 -0.39
CA ARG A 169 -13.51 7.62 0.18
C ARG A 169 -14.71 7.15 -0.63
N SER A 170 -14.62 7.15 -1.95
CA SER A 170 -15.70 6.68 -2.85
C SER A 170 -15.98 5.18 -2.67
N LEU A 171 -14.94 4.34 -2.72
CA LEU A 171 -15.10 2.89 -2.59
C LEU A 171 -15.51 2.47 -1.18
N ALA A 172 -15.09 3.22 -0.15
CA ALA A 172 -15.54 3.00 1.23
C ALA A 172 -17.08 3.09 1.34
N MET A 173 -17.69 4.04 0.65
CA MET A 173 -19.15 4.18 0.63
C MET A 173 -19.83 3.15 -0.27
N GLU A 174 -19.20 2.83 -1.41
CA GLU A 174 -19.74 1.88 -2.40
C GLU A 174 -19.85 0.46 -1.83
N TYR A 175 -18.83 0.01 -1.05
CA TYR A 175 -18.74 -1.36 -0.56
C TYR A 175 -18.92 -1.52 0.96
N ALA A 176 -19.44 -0.50 1.65
CA ALA A 176 -19.65 -0.56 3.11
C ALA A 176 -20.57 -1.69 3.54
N LYS A 177 -21.65 -1.93 2.78
CA LYS A 177 -22.65 -2.97 3.09
C LYS A 177 -22.11 -4.38 2.91
N GLU A 178 -21.15 -4.56 2.02
CA GLU A 178 -20.45 -5.81 1.76
C GLU A 178 -19.33 -6.09 2.76
N GLY A 179 -19.11 -5.15 3.70
CA GLY A 179 -18.06 -5.27 4.72
C GLY A 179 -16.64 -5.15 4.16
N ILE A 180 -16.46 -4.57 2.96
CA ILE A 180 -15.15 -4.29 2.38
C ILE A 180 -14.78 -2.85 2.72
N ARG A 181 -13.69 -2.70 3.46
CA ARG A 181 -13.22 -1.41 3.97
C ARG A 181 -12.10 -0.86 3.10
N PHE A 182 -12.10 0.46 2.89
CA PHE A 182 -11.09 1.16 2.12
C PHE A 182 -10.54 2.30 2.96
N ASN A 183 -9.22 2.31 3.16
CA ASN A 183 -8.52 3.34 3.92
C ASN A 183 -7.20 3.72 3.24
N ALA A 184 -6.63 4.83 3.65
CA ALA A 184 -5.33 5.28 3.22
C ALA A 184 -4.44 5.61 4.43
N VAL A 185 -3.13 5.42 4.28
CA VAL A 185 -2.12 6.01 5.16
C VAL A 185 -1.43 7.10 4.36
N ALA A 186 -1.32 8.28 4.93
CA ALA A 186 -0.61 9.43 4.38
C ALA A 186 0.70 9.67 5.17
N PRO A 187 1.82 9.10 4.73
CA PRO A 187 3.11 9.31 5.37
C PRO A 187 3.65 10.72 5.15
N GLY A 188 4.46 11.19 6.09
CA GLY A 188 5.45 12.23 5.88
C GLY A 188 6.74 11.68 5.26
N GLU A 189 7.89 12.08 5.81
CA GLU A 189 9.22 11.68 5.33
C GLU A 189 9.70 10.41 6.03
N VAL A 190 9.60 9.27 5.34
CA VAL A 190 9.90 7.95 5.93
C VAL A 190 11.32 7.52 5.61
N ASN A 191 12.03 7.01 6.59
CA ASN A 191 13.39 6.47 6.49
C ASN A 191 13.43 5.19 5.61
N THR A 192 13.42 5.39 4.30
CA THR A 192 13.41 4.34 3.28
C THR A 192 14.50 4.56 2.24
N PRO A 193 14.82 3.56 1.39
CA PRO A 193 15.73 3.76 0.29
C PRO A 193 15.32 4.85 -0.72
N MET A 194 14.08 5.33 -0.69
CA MET A 194 13.63 6.47 -1.52
C MET A 194 14.37 7.75 -1.15
N HIS A 195 14.70 7.94 0.13
CA HIS A 195 15.38 9.11 0.69
C HIS A 195 16.87 8.90 0.97
N ALA A 196 17.49 7.84 0.39
CA ALA A 196 18.88 7.48 0.68
C ALA A 196 19.91 8.60 0.35
N ASN A 197 19.56 9.49 -0.57
CA ASN A 197 20.43 10.59 -1.02
C ASN A 197 20.00 11.97 -0.47
N ASP A 198 18.93 12.03 0.31
CA ASP A 198 18.43 13.29 0.86
C ASP A 198 19.15 13.64 2.17
N SER A 199 19.33 14.94 2.42
CA SER A 199 19.88 15.40 3.69
C SER A 199 18.91 15.07 4.83
N ARG A 200 19.38 14.36 5.85
CA ARG A 200 18.58 14.08 7.04
C ARG A 200 18.12 15.32 7.77
N GLU A 201 18.94 16.37 7.78
CA GLU A 201 18.56 17.66 8.38
C GLU A 201 17.42 18.32 7.62
N PHE A 202 17.47 18.25 6.28
CA PHE A 202 16.39 18.74 5.43
C PHE A 202 15.10 17.95 5.70
N LEU A 203 15.14 16.62 5.66
CA LEU A 203 13.96 15.77 5.91
C LEU A 203 13.35 16.06 7.30
N LYS A 204 14.17 16.18 8.35
CA LYS A 204 13.70 16.54 9.70
C LYS A 204 13.04 17.92 9.77
N SER A 205 13.47 18.86 8.94
CA SER A 205 12.89 20.20 8.90
C SER A 205 11.48 20.25 8.27
N LEU A 206 11.04 19.12 7.66
CA LEU A 206 9.74 19.02 6.99
C LEU A 206 8.62 18.57 7.92
N SER A 207 8.88 18.40 9.21
CA SER A 207 7.86 18.07 10.21
C SER A 207 8.03 18.88 11.49
N PRO A 208 6.93 19.20 12.20
CA PRO A 208 7.01 19.95 13.46
C PRO A 208 7.68 19.17 14.61
N MET A 209 7.64 17.85 14.61
CA MET A 209 8.38 17.04 15.59
C MET A 209 9.89 17.03 15.32
N GLY A 210 10.35 17.47 14.13
CA GLY A 210 11.76 17.46 13.76
C GLY A 210 12.35 16.08 13.60
N GLU A 211 11.51 15.09 13.25
CA GLU A 211 11.90 13.69 13.10
C GLU A 211 11.53 13.15 11.72
N ILE A 212 12.16 12.05 11.34
CA ILE A 212 11.87 11.27 10.14
C ILE A 212 11.21 9.99 10.64
N GLU A 213 10.05 9.64 10.09
CA GLU A 213 9.33 8.45 10.47
C GLU A 213 10.13 7.18 10.12
N ASP A 214 10.08 6.20 11.00
CA ASP A 214 10.57 4.87 10.69
C ASP A 214 9.52 4.06 9.91
N VAL A 215 10.00 3.08 9.15
CA VAL A 215 9.11 2.15 8.42
C VAL A 215 8.09 1.50 9.36
N ALA A 216 8.47 1.23 10.61
CA ALA A 216 7.61 0.62 11.61
C ALA A 216 6.36 1.46 11.91
N ASP A 217 6.47 2.79 11.96
CA ASP A 217 5.35 3.69 12.25
C ASP A 217 4.25 3.57 11.17
N ILE A 218 4.69 3.50 9.92
CA ILE A 218 3.77 3.34 8.79
C ILE A 218 3.16 1.92 8.75
N VAL A 219 3.97 0.91 9.08
CA VAL A 219 3.53 -0.48 9.17
C VAL A 219 2.43 -0.64 10.22
N ASP A 220 2.60 -0.05 11.40
CA ASP A 220 1.62 -0.12 12.49
C ASP A 220 0.30 0.55 12.09
N ALA A 221 0.35 1.69 11.41
CA ALA A 221 -0.84 2.35 10.87
C ALA A 221 -1.57 1.48 9.83
N ILE A 222 -0.84 0.86 8.89
CA ILE A 222 -1.41 -0.03 7.86
C ILE A 222 -2.05 -1.26 8.52
N VAL A 223 -1.40 -1.87 9.50
CA VAL A 223 -1.92 -3.02 10.25
C VAL A 223 -3.18 -2.60 11.00
N TYR A 224 -3.15 -1.47 11.72
CA TYR A 224 -4.33 -0.94 12.41
C TYR A 224 -5.52 -0.79 11.45
N LEU A 225 -5.35 -0.09 10.32
CA LEU A 225 -6.43 0.09 9.35
C LEU A 225 -6.91 -1.22 8.73
N THR A 226 -6.03 -2.20 8.58
CA THR A 226 -6.37 -3.53 8.09
C THR A 226 -7.24 -4.32 9.08
N GLU A 227 -6.98 -4.19 10.38
CA GLU A 227 -7.63 -4.98 11.44
C GLU A 227 -8.80 -4.25 12.11
N ALA A 228 -8.86 -2.92 12.05
CA ALA A 228 -9.89 -2.09 12.67
C ALA A 228 -11.24 -2.22 11.93
N ARG A 229 -12.17 -2.98 12.51
CA ARG A 229 -13.42 -3.42 11.88
C ARG A 229 -14.38 -2.28 11.49
N HIS A 230 -14.33 -1.16 12.17
CA HIS A 230 -15.26 -0.04 12.01
C HIS A 230 -14.60 1.23 11.45
N VAL A 231 -13.41 1.08 10.81
CA VAL A 231 -12.71 2.18 10.16
C VAL A 231 -12.74 1.97 8.65
N THR A 232 -13.40 2.88 7.93
CA THR A 232 -13.46 2.91 6.46
C THR A 232 -13.60 4.33 5.96
N GLY A 233 -12.99 4.67 4.83
CA GLY A 233 -12.95 6.02 4.25
C GLY A 233 -11.94 6.95 4.91
N GLU A 234 -11.11 6.44 5.83
CA GLU A 234 -10.12 7.21 6.57
C GLU A 234 -8.84 7.42 5.77
N VAL A 235 -8.23 8.60 5.92
CA VAL A 235 -6.87 8.92 5.53
C VAL A 235 -6.08 9.21 6.80
N LEU A 236 -5.34 8.23 7.28
CA LEU A 236 -4.57 8.32 8.52
C LEU A 236 -3.20 8.93 8.23
N HIS A 237 -2.96 10.13 8.75
CA HIS A 237 -1.66 10.78 8.65
C HIS A 237 -0.68 10.19 9.67
N VAL A 238 0.49 9.82 9.17
CA VAL A 238 1.67 9.41 9.96
C VAL A 238 2.84 10.22 9.42
N ASP A 239 2.98 11.46 9.90
CA ASP A 239 3.79 12.49 9.28
C ASP A 239 4.42 13.46 10.29
N ALA A 240 4.56 13.00 11.53
CA ALA A 240 5.09 13.80 12.64
C ALA A 240 4.42 15.20 12.78
N GLY A 241 3.13 15.28 12.39
CA GLY A 241 2.31 16.49 12.49
C GLY A 241 2.38 17.45 11.30
N ALA A 242 3.08 17.10 10.23
CA ALA A 242 3.32 17.98 9.08
C ALA A 242 2.02 18.50 8.42
N HIS A 243 0.95 17.67 8.38
CA HIS A 243 -0.32 18.06 7.78
C HIS A 243 -1.10 19.13 8.57
N ASN A 244 -0.73 19.45 9.82
CA ASN A 244 -1.50 20.40 10.66
C ASN A 244 -1.20 21.88 10.39
N GLY A 245 -0.28 22.20 9.49
CA GLY A 245 0.00 23.56 9.10
C GLY A 245 1.47 23.97 9.20
N LYS A 246 1.70 25.28 9.23
CA LYS A 246 3.04 25.85 9.32
C LYS A 246 3.45 26.00 10.79
N TRP A 247 4.63 25.54 11.13
CA TRP A 247 5.28 25.66 12.43
C TRP A 247 6.56 26.50 12.37
#